data_0172c2f9cdc40821c062d64619eddc40
#
_entry.id   0172c2f9cdc40821c062d64619eddc40
#
_cell.length_a   1.000
_cell.length_b   1.000
_cell.length_c   1.000
_cell.angle_alpha   90.00
_cell.angle_beta   90.00
_cell.angle_gamma   90.00
#
_symmetry.space_group_name_H-M   'P 1'
#
loop_
_entity.id
_entity.type
_entity.pdbx_description
1 polymer ?
#
loop_
_entity_poly.entity_id
_entity_poly.type
_entity_poly.pdbx_seq_one_letter_code
_entity_poly.pdbx_strand_id
1 'polypeptide(L)'
;MWNRCVVLFALGTALWAAPEYAGEVRPILERRCVGCHRAGEIGPMPLATYAQIKPWAKAIRQAVARGSMPPWHADPAKSVAFHNDRSLTAAERKTLLDWVDAGAPEGKAFVAGPQLAQATGWHLGKPDLIVRVPRYAIPEQGTIQYTFLVTPTDLPEAKWIAAAEWKIDQRSRVHHINAFVRPKGSSYVSDAPPGEFFVASKASRGARRPDEREADRRELLLGYEPGYRPLAWGTGRAKLLPKSADIVFEIHYTANGKAAVDESELGIYFAKDAPRERVLTITPADSAFAIPPGDAHFASSTGATLKRDLTLLSMQPHMHLRGKSYRISARYPDGRVENLIDVPRYDFNWQTTYFLAEPKKLPKGTVLECLAHFDNSPNNRFNPDPSQTVRWGDQSWEEMNIGFMEVVFPLGVDPDVVTLSGTTRPGSATR
;
A
#
# COMPACT_ATOMS: atom_id res chain seq x y z
N MET A 1 61.40 -16.62 50.91
CA MET A 1 60.79 -15.32 50.49
C MET A 1 60.18 -15.52 49.13
N TRP A 2 58.82 -15.62 49.04
CA TRP A 2 58.14 -15.79 47.82
C TRP A 2 57.44 -14.45 47.43
N ASN A 3 57.92 -13.82 46.35
CA ASN A 3 57.36 -12.62 45.79
C ASN A 3 56.09 -13.02 44.99
N ARG A 4 54.91 -12.59 45.46
CA ARG A 4 53.63 -12.70 44.68
C ARG A 4 53.55 -11.49 43.80
N CYS A 5 53.73 -11.66 42.48
CA CYS A 5 53.35 -10.67 41.50
C CYS A 5 51.77 -10.64 41.34
N VAL A 6 51.15 -9.55 41.74
CA VAL A 6 49.76 -9.29 41.46
C VAL A 6 49.68 -8.69 40.06
N VAL A 7 49.11 -9.43 39.09
CA VAL A 7 48.81 -8.95 37.76
C VAL A 7 47.43 -8.30 37.83
N LEU A 8 47.38 -6.98 37.79
CA LEU A 8 46.13 -6.19 37.63
C LEU A 8 45.68 -6.26 36.16
N PHE A 9 44.65 -7.05 35.89
CA PHE A 9 43.92 -6.97 34.62
C PHE A 9 43.08 -5.66 34.59
N ALA A 10 43.55 -4.66 33.88
CA ALA A 10 42.72 -3.51 33.51
C ALA A 10 41.69 -3.96 32.49
N LEU A 11 40.46 -4.18 32.94
CA LEU A 11 39.27 -4.30 32.06
C LEU A 11 39.05 -2.96 31.36
N GLY A 12 39.60 -2.79 30.18
CA GLY A 12 39.32 -1.69 29.29
C GLY A 12 37.87 -1.78 28.83
N THR A 13 36.97 -1.02 29.45
CA THR A 13 35.66 -0.77 28.90
C THR A 13 35.84 -0.01 27.59
N ALA A 14 35.64 -0.65 26.45
CA ALA A 14 35.53 0.04 25.17
C ALA A 14 34.35 1.02 25.29
N LEU A 15 34.67 2.30 25.48
CA LEU A 15 33.70 3.39 25.35
C LEU A 15 33.24 3.41 23.88
N TRP A 16 32.12 2.79 23.58
CA TRP A 16 31.50 2.95 22.30
C TRP A 16 31.12 4.42 22.17
N ALA A 17 31.67 5.12 21.18
CA ALA A 17 31.30 6.47 20.86
C ALA A 17 29.78 6.49 20.50
N ALA A 18 29.07 7.47 21.03
CA ALA A 18 27.66 7.64 20.71
C ALA A 18 27.50 7.88 19.20
N PRO A 19 26.44 7.34 18.57
CA PRO A 19 26.19 7.64 17.17
C PRO A 19 26.02 9.14 16.93
N GLU A 20 26.52 9.63 15.79
CA GLU A 20 26.42 11.01 15.36
C GLU A 20 25.48 11.15 14.15
N TYR A 21 24.78 12.31 14.04
CA TYR A 21 23.89 12.55 12.90
C TYR A 21 24.64 12.43 11.56
N ALA A 22 25.77 13.10 11.43
CA ALA A 22 26.50 13.17 10.16
C ALA A 22 27.06 11.82 9.68
N GLY A 23 27.36 10.90 10.60
CA GLY A 23 27.91 9.58 10.30
C GLY A 23 26.81 8.52 10.12
N GLU A 24 26.26 8.04 11.22
CA GLU A 24 25.43 6.83 11.25
C GLU A 24 23.95 7.12 11.04
N VAL A 25 23.44 8.25 11.56
CA VAL A 25 22.00 8.51 11.64
C VAL A 25 21.43 9.02 10.31
N ARG A 26 22.12 9.96 9.66
CA ARG A 26 21.66 10.55 8.39
C ARG A 26 21.37 9.52 7.30
N PRO A 27 22.26 8.53 7.02
CA PRO A 27 21.97 7.51 6.02
C PRO A 27 20.73 6.68 6.32
N ILE A 28 20.42 6.43 7.61
CA ILE A 28 19.20 5.73 8.03
C ILE A 28 17.97 6.59 7.71
N LEU A 29 18.00 7.87 8.10
CA LEU A 29 16.90 8.80 7.88
C LEU A 29 16.62 9.01 6.39
N GLU A 30 17.65 9.16 5.57
CA GLU A 30 17.53 9.29 4.11
C GLU A 30 16.84 8.08 3.47
N ARG A 31 17.21 6.88 3.89
CA ARG A 31 16.62 5.64 3.35
C ARG A 31 15.21 5.37 3.85
N ARG A 32 14.92 5.66 5.14
CA ARG A 32 13.72 5.15 5.84
C ARG A 32 12.66 6.22 6.13
N CYS A 33 13.05 7.50 6.19
CA CYS A 33 12.18 8.57 6.72
C CYS A 33 11.95 9.71 5.73
N VAL A 34 13.01 10.23 5.09
CA VAL A 34 12.97 11.44 4.26
C VAL A 34 12.04 11.31 3.07
N GLY A 35 11.78 10.10 2.56
CA GLY A 35 10.83 9.87 1.48
C GLY A 35 9.43 10.43 1.76
N CYS A 36 8.98 10.39 3.02
CA CYS A 36 7.71 10.95 3.46
C CYS A 36 7.88 12.24 4.28
N HIS A 37 9.02 12.40 4.98
CA HIS A 37 9.31 13.54 5.85
C HIS A 37 10.22 14.57 5.16
N ARG A 38 9.71 15.21 4.13
CA ARG A 38 10.31 16.37 3.44
C ARG A 38 9.23 17.38 3.07
N ALA A 39 9.63 18.58 2.70
CA ALA A 39 8.68 19.63 2.34
C ALA A 39 7.75 19.18 1.20
N GLY A 40 6.44 19.38 1.38
CA GLY A 40 5.41 19.02 0.39
C GLY A 40 4.92 17.56 0.45
N GLU A 41 5.55 16.70 1.23
CA GLU A 41 5.09 15.32 1.43
C GLU A 41 4.15 15.19 2.63
N ILE A 42 3.64 13.98 2.86
CA ILE A 42 2.64 13.67 3.89
C ILE A 42 3.15 13.85 5.33
N GLY A 43 4.45 13.68 5.57
CA GLY A 43 5.04 13.81 6.90
C GLY A 43 4.87 15.22 7.44
N PRO A 44 4.38 15.40 8.68
CA PRO A 44 4.03 16.72 9.22
C PRO A 44 5.25 17.63 9.46
N MET A 45 6.46 17.08 9.46
CA MET A 45 7.72 17.81 9.62
C MET A 45 8.79 17.28 8.66
N PRO A 46 9.63 18.15 8.08
CA PRO A 46 10.77 17.70 7.28
C PRO A 46 11.89 17.15 8.17
N LEU A 47 12.57 16.09 7.70
CA LEU A 47 13.69 15.42 8.37
C LEU A 47 14.92 15.31 7.43
N ALA A 48 15.13 16.31 6.57
CA ALA A 48 16.20 16.27 5.56
C ALA A 48 17.55 16.81 6.06
N THR A 49 17.55 17.68 7.09
CA THR A 49 18.76 18.30 7.64
C THR A 49 18.80 18.18 9.16
N TYR A 50 20.00 18.28 9.76
CA TYR A 50 20.15 18.25 11.21
C TYR A 50 19.29 19.30 11.93
N ALA A 51 19.28 20.53 11.44
CA ALA A 51 18.48 21.60 12.01
C ALA A 51 16.97 21.30 12.01
N GLN A 52 16.49 20.58 10.99
CA GLN A 52 15.09 20.14 10.90
C GLN A 52 14.79 18.97 11.85
N ILE A 53 15.74 18.08 12.07
CA ILE A 53 15.55 16.84 12.84
C ILE A 53 15.70 17.05 14.35
N LYS A 54 16.71 17.86 14.76
CA LYS A 54 17.06 18.06 16.16
C LYS A 54 15.88 18.40 17.07
N PRO A 55 14.96 19.30 16.71
CA PRO A 55 13.78 19.61 17.52
C PRO A 55 12.86 18.39 17.74
N TRP A 56 12.86 17.44 16.82
CA TRP A 56 11.97 16.27 16.82
C TRP A 56 12.63 15.00 17.37
N ALA A 57 13.91 15.05 17.79
CA ALA A 57 14.66 13.88 18.22
C ALA A 57 13.90 13.01 19.24
N LYS A 58 13.30 13.61 20.27
CA LYS A 58 12.51 12.89 21.29
C LYS A 58 11.27 12.23 20.70
N ALA A 59 10.57 12.91 19.79
CA ALA A 59 9.39 12.35 19.12
C ALA A 59 9.76 11.19 18.17
N ILE A 60 10.88 11.34 17.43
CA ILE A 60 11.45 10.27 16.60
C ILE A 60 11.76 9.05 17.45
N ARG A 61 12.45 9.24 18.59
CA ARG A 61 12.74 8.14 19.53
C ARG A 61 11.47 7.41 19.97
N GLN A 62 10.44 8.15 20.37
CA GLN A 62 9.19 7.56 20.80
C GLN A 62 8.48 6.78 19.68
N ALA A 63 8.44 7.34 18.47
CA ALA A 63 7.81 6.69 17.33
C ALA A 63 8.56 5.41 16.92
N VAL A 64 9.89 5.45 16.86
CA VAL A 64 10.76 4.30 16.58
C VAL A 64 10.65 3.25 17.68
N ALA A 65 10.65 3.64 18.96
CA ALA A 65 10.53 2.72 20.09
C ALA A 65 9.18 1.97 20.09
N ARG A 66 8.08 2.65 19.72
CA ARG A 66 6.75 2.05 19.60
C ARG A 66 6.54 1.28 18.30
N GLY A 67 7.46 1.39 17.33
CA GLY A 67 7.33 0.78 16.00
C GLY A 67 6.19 1.41 15.16
N SER A 68 5.84 2.68 15.42
CA SER A 68 4.86 3.42 14.61
C SER A 68 5.51 4.12 13.41
N MET A 69 6.83 4.25 13.40
CA MET A 69 7.64 4.77 12.29
C MET A 69 8.92 3.97 12.12
N PRO A 70 9.33 3.70 10.87
CA PRO A 70 8.57 3.91 9.62
C PRO A 70 7.27 3.07 9.59
N PRO A 71 6.25 3.49 8.82
CA PRO A 71 5.00 2.73 8.70
C PRO A 71 5.23 1.49 7.82
N TRP A 72 5.54 0.39 8.45
CA TRP A 72 5.71 -0.93 7.84
C TRP A 72 5.12 -1.97 8.77
N HIS A 73 4.09 -2.66 8.31
CA HIS A 73 3.27 -3.49 9.18
C HIS A 73 3.38 -4.99 8.90
N ALA A 74 4.07 -5.40 7.80
CA ALA A 74 4.34 -6.81 7.55
C ALA A 74 5.33 -7.35 8.59
N ASP A 75 4.99 -8.47 9.23
CA ASP A 75 5.86 -9.19 10.15
C ASP A 75 6.97 -9.91 9.36
N PRO A 76 8.24 -9.52 9.48
CA PRO A 76 9.33 -10.12 8.71
C PRO A 76 9.59 -11.60 9.05
N ALA A 77 9.16 -12.06 10.24
CA ALA A 77 9.30 -13.46 10.64
C ALA A 77 8.23 -14.37 10.04
N LYS A 78 7.12 -13.79 9.52
CA LYS A 78 5.95 -14.52 9.03
C LYS A 78 5.54 -14.13 7.61
N SER A 79 6.33 -13.30 6.95
CA SER A 79 6.09 -12.84 5.58
C SER A 79 7.28 -13.21 4.68
N VAL A 80 7.03 -13.27 3.38
CA VAL A 80 8.12 -13.32 2.39
C VAL A 80 8.85 -11.97 2.34
N ALA A 81 10.02 -11.93 1.71
CA ALA A 81 10.78 -10.69 1.57
C ALA A 81 10.13 -9.73 0.54
N PHE A 82 10.19 -8.43 0.81
CA PHE A 82 9.67 -7.38 -0.06
C PHE A 82 10.77 -6.41 -0.48
N HIS A 83 10.81 -6.02 -1.75
CA HIS A 83 11.84 -5.09 -2.23
C HIS A 83 11.59 -3.64 -1.78
N ASN A 84 10.36 -3.30 -1.41
CA ASN A 84 10.01 -1.98 -0.89
C ASN A 84 9.95 -1.93 0.64
N ASP A 85 10.60 -2.85 1.34
CA ASP A 85 10.65 -2.88 2.80
C ASP A 85 11.26 -1.60 3.37
N ARG A 86 10.48 -0.91 4.19
CA ARG A 86 10.85 0.34 4.88
C ARG A 86 11.18 0.10 6.36
N SER A 87 11.05 -1.13 6.86
CA SER A 87 11.29 -1.42 8.26
C SER A 87 12.73 -1.07 8.66
N LEU A 88 12.92 -0.74 9.92
CA LEU A 88 14.24 -0.58 10.51
C LEU A 88 14.80 -1.95 10.88
N THR A 89 16.03 -2.22 10.51
CA THR A 89 16.78 -3.33 11.10
C THR A 89 16.97 -3.09 12.59
N ALA A 90 17.24 -4.15 13.35
CA ALA A 90 17.54 -4.03 14.78
C ALA A 90 18.73 -3.06 15.05
N ALA A 91 19.75 -3.08 14.18
CA ALA A 91 20.88 -2.18 14.25
C ALA A 91 20.49 -0.72 13.96
N GLU A 92 19.75 -0.45 12.86
CA GLU A 92 19.27 0.90 12.54
C GLU A 92 18.40 1.47 13.66
N ARG A 93 17.49 0.64 14.20
CA ARG A 93 16.64 1.03 15.34
C ARG A 93 17.48 1.39 16.57
N LYS A 94 18.44 0.54 16.93
CA LYS A 94 19.34 0.80 18.06
C LYS A 94 20.12 2.10 17.86
N THR A 95 20.70 2.31 16.68
CA THR A 95 21.47 3.53 16.34
C THR A 95 20.62 4.79 16.54
N LEU A 96 19.36 4.80 16.07
CA LEU A 96 18.47 5.95 16.24
C LEU A 96 18.13 6.23 17.71
N LEU A 97 17.88 5.17 18.50
CA LEU A 97 17.56 5.31 19.93
C LEU A 97 18.78 5.82 20.71
N ASP A 98 19.94 5.20 20.52
CA ASP A 98 21.19 5.58 21.18
C ASP A 98 21.61 7.01 20.85
N TRP A 99 21.45 7.43 19.59
CA TRP A 99 21.71 8.79 19.14
C TRP A 99 20.89 9.81 19.94
N VAL A 100 19.58 9.57 20.08
CA VAL A 100 18.73 10.49 20.84
C VAL A 100 19.06 10.46 22.33
N ASP A 101 19.34 9.28 22.90
CA ASP A 101 19.70 9.13 24.31
C ASP A 101 21.04 9.81 24.65
N ALA A 102 21.95 9.90 23.67
CA ALA A 102 23.21 10.66 23.78
C ALA A 102 23.04 12.19 23.58
N GLY A 103 21.80 12.69 23.48
CA GLY A 103 21.51 14.12 23.29
C GLY A 103 21.47 14.55 21.83
N ALA A 104 21.40 13.60 20.93
CA ALA A 104 21.31 13.80 19.47
C ALA A 104 22.46 14.70 18.91
N PRO A 105 23.73 14.30 19.04
CA PRO A 105 24.88 15.08 18.54
C PRO A 105 24.87 15.17 17.03
N GLU A 106 25.33 16.33 16.50
CA GLU A 106 25.46 16.54 15.05
C GLU A 106 26.62 15.77 14.44
N GLY A 107 27.73 15.76 15.17
CA GLY A 107 28.99 15.19 14.71
C GLY A 107 29.75 16.10 13.73
N LYS A 108 30.92 15.64 13.29
CA LYS A 108 31.73 16.39 12.30
C LYS A 108 31.10 16.20 10.92
N ALA A 109 30.99 17.32 10.17
CA ALA A 109 30.39 17.33 8.85
C ALA A 109 31.01 16.27 7.92
N PHE A 110 30.20 15.27 7.55
CA PHE A 110 30.53 14.38 6.45
C PHE A 110 30.18 15.04 5.12
N VAL A 111 30.96 14.78 4.07
CA VAL A 111 30.64 15.28 2.71
C VAL A 111 29.23 14.83 2.35
N ALA A 112 28.37 15.80 2.09
CA ALA A 112 26.98 15.54 1.74
C ALA A 112 26.91 14.62 0.53
N GLY A 113 26.36 13.43 0.69
CA GLY A 113 25.83 12.66 -0.44
C GLY A 113 24.77 13.48 -1.21
N PRO A 114 24.48 13.15 -2.45
CA PRO A 114 23.48 13.87 -3.22
C PRO A 114 22.18 13.94 -2.42
N GLN A 115 21.70 15.17 -2.18
CA GLN A 115 20.35 15.35 -1.65
C GLN A 115 19.38 14.63 -2.59
N LEU A 116 18.45 13.83 -2.03
CA LEU A 116 17.35 13.29 -2.82
C LEU A 116 16.59 14.49 -3.40
N ALA A 117 16.91 14.81 -4.66
CA ALA A 117 16.23 15.89 -5.37
C ALA A 117 14.74 15.53 -5.43
N GLN A 118 13.89 16.48 -5.08
CA GLN A 118 12.47 16.35 -5.35
C GLN A 118 12.32 16.32 -6.87
N ALA A 119 11.98 15.17 -7.43
CA ALA A 119 11.63 15.12 -8.84
C ALA A 119 10.35 15.94 -9.02
N THR A 120 10.48 17.10 -9.63
CA THR A 120 9.36 18.01 -9.93
C THR A 120 8.58 17.57 -11.18
N GLY A 121 9.02 16.51 -11.84
CA GLY A 121 8.44 15.95 -13.06
C GLY A 121 8.11 14.48 -12.95
N TRP A 122 7.93 13.85 -14.10
CA TRP A 122 7.72 12.41 -14.24
C TRP A 122 9.04 11.66 -14.04
N HIS A 123 9.07 10.67 -13.13
CA HIS A 123 10.29 9.89 -12.82
C HIS A 123 10.65 8.91 -13.94
N LEU A 124 9.63 8.40 -14.65
CA LEU A 124 9.80 7.45 -15.75
C LEU A 124 9.96 8.13 -17.13
N GLY A 125 10.10 9.47 -17.14
CA GLY A 125 10.16 10.27 -18.36
C GLY A 125 8.78 10.76 -18.80
N LYS A 126 8.66 11.24 -20.05
CA LYS A 126 7.38 11.77 -20.56
C LYS A 126 6.38 10.62 -20.81
N PRO A 127 5.18 10.64 -20.18
CA PRO A 127 4.14 9.65 -20.43
C PRO A 127 3.60 9.72 -21.85
N ASP A 128 3.14 8.58 -22.38
CA ASP A 128 2.44 8.52 -23.67
C ASP A 128 1.00 9.02 -23.56
N LEU A 129 0.37 8.81 -22.40
CA LEU A 129 -0.96 9.32 -22.08
C LEU A 129 -0.97 9.91 -20.67
N ILE A 130 -1.53 11.13 -20.54
CA ILE A 130 -1.75 11.75 -19.23
C ILE A 130 -3.26 11.86 -19.01
N VAL A 131 -3.73 11.21 -17.93
CA VAL A 131 -5.13 11.30 -17.48
C VAL A 131 -5.18 12.23 -16.27
N ARG A 132 -5.92 13.33 -16.38
CA ARG A 132 -5.97 14.38 -15.36
C ARG A 132 -7.14 14.20 -14.43
N VAL A 133 -6.90 14.46 -13.15
CA VAL A 133 -7.95 14.74 -12.17
C VAL A 133 -8.33 16.20 -12.35
N PRO A 134 -9.59 16.55 -12.70
CA PRO A 134 -10.04 17.94 -12.75
C PRO A 134 -9.86 18.64 -11.40
N ARG A 135 -9.88 19.97 -11.43
CA ARG A 135 -9.75 20.77 -10.21
C ARG A 135 -10.76 20.35 -9.13
N TYR A 136 -10.26 19.89 -8.00
CA TYR A 136 -11.06 19.52 -6.84
C TYR A 136 -10.75 20.44 -5.66
N ALA A 137 -11.77 21.15 -5.16
CA ALA A 137 -11.62 22.02 -3.99
C ALA A 137 -11.66 21.18 -2.71
N ILE A 138 -10.51 21.06 -2.05
CA ILE A 138 -10.37 20.36 -0.76
C ILE A 138 -10.69 21.36 0.36
N PRO A 139 -11.72 21.10 1.20
CA PRO A 139 -12.06 21.99 2.31
C PRO A 139 -10.97 21.96 3.40
N GLU A 140 -10.91 23.03 4.20
CA GLU A 140 -9.95 23.12 5.31
C GLU A 140 -10.26 22.14 6.45
N GLN A 141 -11.53 21.80 6.65
CA GLN A 141 -12.04 20.99 7.78
C GLN A 141 -13.18 20.08 7.33
N GLY A 142 -13.50 19.07 8.15
CA GLY A 142 -14.61 18.17 7.95
C GLY A 142 -14.20 16.82 7.35
N THR A 143 -15.15 15.91 7.32
CA THR A 143 -15.01 14.59 6.71
C THR A 143 -15.31 14.69 5.21
N ILE A 144 -14.39 14.25 4.38
CA ILE A 144 -14.57 14.20 2.92
C ILE A 144 -14.92 12.76 2.55
N GLN A 145 -16.07 12.59 1.91
CA GLN A 145 -16.48 11.27 1.42
C GLN A 145 -15.57 10.78 0.29
N TYR A 146 -15.48 9.47 0.12
CA TYR A 146 -14.84 8.91 -1.07
C TYR A 146 -15.51 9.44 -2.33
N THR A 147 -14.67 9.97 -3.20
CA THR A 147 -15.10 10.64 -4.42
C THR A 147 -14.63 9.84 -5.62
N PHE A 148 -15.51 9.65 -6.57
CA PHE A 148 -15.24 8.96 -7.83
C PHE A 148 -15.22 9.94 -8.99
N LEU A 149 -14.41 9.61 -9.99
CA LEU A 149 -14.33 10.33 -11.26
C LEU A 149 -14.14 9.32 -12.39
N VAL A 150 -14.95 9.44 -13.42
CA VAL A 150 -14.83 8.62 -14.64
C VAL A 150 -14.24 9.48 -15.76
N THR A 151 -13.09 9.10 -16.29
CA THR A 151 -12.42 9.81 -17.38
C THR A 151 -12.28 8.88 -18.59
N PRO A 152 -12.99 9.14 -19.70
CA PRO A 152 -12.80 8.41 -20.95
C PRO A 152 -11.38 8.56 -21.48
N THR A 153 -10.82 7.47 -22.02
CA THR A 153 -9.51 7.53 -22.70
C THR A 153 -9.60 7.82 -24.19
N ASP A 154 -10.77 7.57 -24.79
CA ASP A 154 -11.08 7.74 -26.23
C ASP A 154 -10.08 7.04 -27.16
N LEU A 155 -9.37 6.02 -26.68
CA LEU A 155 -8.40 5.28 -27.45
C LEU A 155 -9.09 4.48 -28.58
N PRO A 156 -8.66 4.64 -29.85
CA PRO A 156 -9.29 3.96 -30.96
C PRO A 156 -8.98 2.46 -31.02
N GLU A 157 -7.95 2.02 -30.30
CA GLU A 157 -7.50 0.63 -30.22
C GLU A 157 -7.01 0.29 -28.80
N ALA A 158 -6.94 -0.99 -28.49
CA ALA A 158 -6.37 -1.44 -27.23
C ALA A 158 -4.87 -1.17 -27.16
N LYS A 159 -4.34 -0.81 -25.98
CA LYS A 159 -2.93 -0.57 -25.74
C LYS A 159 -2.42 -1.43 -24.59
N TRP A 160 -1.14 -1.77 -24.63
CA TRP A 160 -0.43 -2.42 -23.54
C TRP A 160 0.29 -1.38 -22.70
N ILE A 161 0.02 -1.36 -21.40
CA ILE A 161 0.64 -0.45 -20.43
C ILE A 161 1.83 -1.16 -19.80
N ALA A 162 3.05 -0.65 -20.04
CA ALA A 162 4.28 -1.16 -19.46
C ALA A 162 4.60 -0.58 -18.09
N ALA A 163 4.15 0.67 -17.84
CA ALA A 163 4.34 1.36 -16.58
C ALA A 163 3.26 2.42 -16.35
N ALA A 164 3.08 2.81 -15.10
CA ALA A 164 2.20 3.90 -14.73
C ALA A 164 2.80 4.68 -13.55
N GLU A 165 2.50 5.98 -13.48
CA GLU A 165 3.05 6.88 -12.48
C GLU A 165 2.05 7.95 -12.08
N TRP A 166 1.91 8.16 -10.76
CA TRP A 166 1.17 9.28 -10.20
C TRP A 166 2.04 10.51 -10.04
N LYS A 167 1.55 11.65 -10.50
CA LYS A 167 2.03 12.98 -10.15
C LYS A 167 0.98 13.63 -9.27
N ILE A 168 1.13 13.48 -7.97
CA ILE A 168 0.20 14.00 -6.96
C ILE A 168 0.54 15.47 -6.67
N ASP A 169 -0.46 16.34 -6.77
CA ASP A 169 -0.33 17.77 -6.49
C ASP A 169 -0.40 18.05 -4.97
N GLN A 170 -1.44 17.58 -4.30
CA GLN A 170 -1.67 17.83 -2.87
C GLN A 170 -1.29 16.63 -1.99
N ARG A 171 0.00 16.21 -2.01
CA ARG A 171 0.48 15.01 -1.29
C ARG A 171 0.14 14.95 0.19
N SER A 172 0.04 16.10 0.87
CA SER A 172 -0.33 16.20 2.29
C SER A 172 -1.83 16.06 2.55
N ARG A 173 -2.66 15.97 1.51
CA ARG A 173 -4.13 15.89 1.60
C ARG A 173 -4.72 14.73 0.83
N VAL A 174 -4.02 14.23 -0.17
CA VAL A 174 -4.39 13.00 -0.87
C VAL A 174 -3.99 11.82 0.01
N HIS A 175 -4.97 11.20 0.66
CA HIS A 175 -4.73 10.02 1.48
C HIS A 175 -4.43 8.80 0.60
N HIS A 176 -5.27 8.56 -0.42
CA HIS A 176 -4.98 7.61 -1.50
C HIS A 176 -5.82 7.93 -2.74
N ILE A 177 -5.32 7.50 -3.89
CA ILE A 177 -6.05 7.46 -5.16
C ILE A 177 -5.83 6.09 -5.78
N ASN A 178 -6.93 5.41 -6.14
CA ASN A 178 -6.89 4.22 -6.98
C ASN A 178 -7.35 4.56 -8.38
N ALA A 179 -6.62 4.12 -9.40
CA ALA A 179 -7.01 4.18 -10.79
C ALA A 179 -7.41 2.79 -11.27
N PHE A 180 -8.64 2.65 -11.76
CA PHE A 180 -9.14 1.41 -12.33
C PHE A 180 -9.32 1.58 -13.84
N VAL A 181 -8.92 0.57 -14.60
CA VAL A 181 -9.32 0.41 -15.99
C VAL A 181 -10.73 -0.15 -16.00
N ARG A 182 -11.68 0.57 -16.61
CA ARG A 182 -13.06 0.15 -16.81
C ARG A 182 -13.31 -0.12 -18.28
N PRO A 183 -13.50 -1.36 -18.72
CA PRO A 183 -13.84 -1.68 -20.10
C PRO A 183 -15.18 -1.04 -20.51
N LYS A 184 -15.31 -0.69 -21.77
CA LYS A 184 -16.57 -0.16 -22.31
C LYS A 184 -17.71 -1.17 -22.11
N GLY A 185 -18.85 -0.67 -21.59
CA GLY A 185 -20.02 -1.52 -21.30
C GLY A 185 -19.97 -2.24 -19.96
N SER A 186 -18.95 -2.01 -19.14
CA SER A 186 -18.90 -2.48 -17.75
C SER A 186 -20.06 -1.89 -16.93
N SER A 187 -20.59 -2.69 -16.00
CA SER A 187 -21.63 -2.26 -15.06
C SER A 187 -21.07 -1.41 -13.90
N TYR A 188 -19.76 -1.37 -13.72
CA TYR A 188 -19.13 -0.63 -12.62
C TYR A 188 -19.25 0.88 -12.82
N VAL A 189 -19.93 1.56 -11.89
CA VAL A 189 -20.22 3.01 -11.90
C VAL A 189 -20.68 3.51 -13.29
N SER A 190 -21.59 2.74 -13.94
CA SER A 190 -22.03 3.01 -15.30
C SER A 190 -22.98 4.22 -15.40
N ASP A 191 -23.56 4.65 -14.28
CA ASP A 191 -24.43 5.84 -14.14
C ASP A 191 -23.64 7.12 -13.81
N ALA A 192 -22.32 7.01 -13.65
CA ALA A 192 -21.48 8.14 -13.31
C ALA A 192 -21.36 9.14 -14.47
N PRO A 193 -21.55 10.45 -14.26
CA PRO A 193 -21.31 11.45 -15.28
C PRO A 193 -19.81 11.51 -15.61
N PRO A 194 -19.41 11.35 -16.89
CA PRO A 194 -18.01 11.44 -17.26
C PRO A 194 -17.43 12.85 -16.99
N GLY A 195 -16.23 12.89 -16.40
CA GLY A 195 -15.51 14.14 -16.11
C GLY A 195 -16.00 14.90 -14.88
N GLU A 196 -17.00 14.41 -14.17
CA GLU A 196 -17.53 15.03 -12.95
C GLU A 196 -17.27 14.16 -11.72
N PHE A 197 -17.02 14.84 -10.58
CA PHE A 197 -16.90 14.15 -9.30
C PHE A 197 -18.25 13.75 -8.76
N PHE A 198 -18.35 12.55 -8.26
CA PHE A 198 -19.57 12.04 -7.63
C PHE A 198 -19.25 11.11 -6.46
N VAL A 199 -20.22 10.94 -5.58
CA VAL A 199 -20.15 9.96 -4.51
C VAL A 199 -20.94 8.74 -4.93
N ALA A 200 -20.25 7.62 -5.15
CA ALA A 200 -20.89 6.39 -5.59
C ALA A 200 -21.83 5.83 -4.51
N SER A 201 -23.02 5.41 -4.90
CA SER A 201 -23.93 4.63 -4.08
C SER A 201 -23.74 3.14 -4.33
N LYS A 202 -24.33 2.29 -3.50
CA LYS A 202 -24.36 0.83 -3.75
C LYS A 202 -25.00 0.51 -5.11
N ALA A 203 -25.99 1.30 -5.54
CA ALA A 203 -26.63 1.14 -6.85
C ALA A 203 -25.68 1.52 -8.01
N SER A 204 -24.89 2.60 -7.85
CA SER A 204 -23.91 3.06 -8.84
C SER A 204 -22.84 2.02 -9.15
N ARG A 205 -22.49 1.19 -8.17
CA ARG A 205 -21.50 0.11 -8.37
C ARG A 205 -22.00 -1.02 -9.26
N GLY A 206 -23.27 -1.03 -9.60
CA GLY A 206 -23.92 -2.04 -10.42
C GLY A 206 -23.94 -3.42 -9.75
N ALA A 207 -25.00 -4.19 -9.95
CA ALA A 207 -25.00 -5.60 -9.60
C ALA A 207 -24.02 -6.33 -10.53
N ARG A 208 -23.13 -7.15 -9.95
CA ARG A 208 -22.28 -8.05 -10.74
C ARG A 208 -23.19 -9.03 -11.49
N ARG A 209 -23.02 -9.11 -12.80
CA ARG A 209 -23.71 -10.16 -13.58
C ARG A 209 -23.08 -11.52 -13.22
N PRO A 210 -23.87 -12.60 -13.18
CA PRO A 210 -23.36 -13.93 -12.80
C PRO A 210 -22.18 -14.42 -13.66
N ASP A 211 -22.14 -13.99 -14.92
CA ASP A 211 -21.11 -14.32 -15.92
C ASP A 211 -20.02 -13.25 -16.07
N GLU A 212 -20.13 -12.13 -15.34
CA GLU A 212 -19.17 -11.04 -15.43
C GLU A 212 -17.90 -11.35 -14.62
N ARG A 213 -16.77 -11.45 -15.34
CA ARG A 213 -15.47 -11.59 -14.71
C ARG A 213 -15.01 -10.26 -14.13
N GLU A 214 -14.20 -10.28 -13.08
CA GLU A 214 -13.69 -9.05 -12.45
C GLU A 214 -12.90 -8.18 -13.47
N ALA A 215 -12.10 -8.82 -14.33
CA ALA A 215 -11.35 -8.13 -15.37
C ALA A 215 -12.22 -7.50 -16.48
N ASP A 216 -13.47 -7.95 -16.66
CA ASP A 216 -14.43 -7.36 -17.59
C ASP A 216 -15.21 -6.20 -16.95
N ARG A 217 -15.24 -6.17 -15.63
CA ARG A 217 -15.88 -5.15 -14.85
C ARG A 217 -14.98 -3.95 -14.60
N ARG A 218 -13.83 -4.20 -14.04
CA ARG A 218 -12.77 -3.24 -13.75
C ARG A 218 -11.48 -3.97 -13.43
N GLU A 219 -10.35 -3.31 -13.59
CA GLU A 219 -9.05 -3.79 -13.14
C GLU A 219 -8.29 -2.66 -12.45
N LEU A 220 -7.76 -2.89 -11.24
CA LEU A 220 -6.87 -1.92 -10.60
C LEU A 220 -5.62 -1.76 -11.46
N LEU A 221 -5.42 -0.56 -11.99
CA LEU A 221 -4.22 -0.19 -12.74
C LEU A 221 -3.09 0.18 -11.78
N LEU A 222 -3.35 1.12 -10.88
CA LEU A 222 -2.35 1.69 -10.00
C LEU A 222 -3.00 2.36 -8.79
N GLY A 223 -2.51 2.06 -7.59
CA GLY A 223 -2.82 2.79 -6.37
C GLY A 223 -1.75 3.83 -6.04
N TYR A 224 -2.15 4.91 -5.38
CA TYR A 224 -1.27 5.85 -4.70
C TYR A 224 -1.60 5.82 -3.20
N GLU A 225 -0.59 5.64 -2.41
CA GLU A 225 -0.59 5.84 -0.96
C GLU A 225 0.68 6.61 -0.55
N PRO A 226 0.73 7.21 0.65
CA PRO A 226 1.91 7.91 1.13
C PRO A 226 3.18 7.05 1.08
N GLY A 227 4.23 7.58 0.46
CA GLY A 227 5.46 6.85 0.20
C GLY A 227 5.46 6.01 -1.08
N TYR A 228 4.45 6.17 -1.92
CA TYR A 228 4.34 5.62 -3.26
C TYR A 228 5.61 5.85 -4.10
N ARG A 229 5.89 4.89 -5.00
CA ARG A 229 6.91 4.99 -6.04
C ARG A 229 6.30 4.62 -7.40
N PRO A 230 6.83 5.18 -8.51
CA PRO A 230 6.41 4.78 -9.85
C PRO A 230 6.51 3.28 -10.05
N LEU A 231 5.55 2.71 -10.77
CA LEU A 231 5.47 1.27 -11.01
C LEU A 231 5.73 0.95 -12.47
N ALA A 232 6.74 0.12 -12.71
CA ALA A 232 6.99 -0.54 -13.99
C ALA A 232 7.01 -2.07 -13.76
N TRP A 233 6.29 -2.83 -14.59
CA TRP A 233 6.17 -4.28 -14.39
C TRP A 233 7.35 -5.09 -14.94
N GLY A 234 8.35 -4.42 -15.50
CA GLY A 234 9.55 -5.03 -16.06
C GLY A 234 9.40 -5.41 -17.53
N THR A 235 10.51 -5.80 -18.13
CA THR A 235 10.58 -6.07 -19.57
C THR A 235 9.66 -7.21 -20.01
N GLY A 236 8.82 -6.94 -21.01
CA GLY A 236 7.92 -7.93 -21.60
C GLY A 236 6.65 -8.19 -20.79
N ARG A 237 6.36 -7.40 -19.77
CA ARG A 237 5.15 -7.46 -18.95
C ARG A 237 4.32 -6.20 -19.14
N ALA A 238 3.00 -6.36 -19.24
CA ALA A 238 2.10 -5.22 -19.38
C ALA A 238 0.68 -5.53 -18.91
N LYS A 239 -0.04 -4.48 -18.50
CA LYS A 239 -1.49 -4.51 -18.29
C LYS A 239 -2.21 -4.11 -19.58
N LEU A 240 -3.43 -4.60 -19.76
CA LEU A 240 -4.24 -4.26 -20.93
C LEU A 240 -5.07 -3.01 -20.64
N LEU A 241 -5.00 -2.02 -21.54
CA LEU A 241 -5.97 -0.92 -21.63
C LEU A 241 -6.85 -1.18 -22.85
N PRO A 242 -8.08 -1.64 -22.67
CA PRO A 242 -8.97 -1.96 -23.79
C PRO A 242 -9.30 -0.71 -24.62
N LYS A 243 -9.70 -0.94 -25.86
CA LYS A 243 -10.25 0.12 -26.73
C LYS A 243 -11.40 0.85 -26.04
N SER A 244 -11.40 2.18 -26.10
CA SER A 244 -12.43 3.06 -25.52
C SER A 244 -12.75 2.75 -24.04
N ALA A 245 -11.77 2.24 -23.29
CA ALA A 245 -11.89 2.07 -21.85
C ALA A 245 -11.88 3.41 -21.14
N ASP A 246 -12.48 3.45 -19.97
CA ASP A 246 -12.38 4.59 -19.07
C ASP A 246 -11.33 4.31 -17.99
N ILE A 247 -10.74 5.38 -17.47
CA ILE A 247 -10.06 5.35 -16.17
C ILE A 247 -11.03 5.86 -15.11
N VAL A 248 -11.29 5.02 -14.12
CA VAL A 248 -12.10 5.40 -12.96
C VAL A 248 -11.18 5.68 -11.82
N PHE A 249 -11.18 6.91 -11.33
CA PHE A 249 -10.48 7.28 -10.10
C PHE A 249 -11.41 7.11 -8.90
N GLU A 250 -10.86 6.54 -7.86
CA GLU A 250 -11.45 6.43 -6.52
C GLU A 250 -10.54 7.18 -5.57
N ILE A 251 -10.99 8.33 -5.05
CA ILE A 251 -10.13 9.30 -4.40
C ILE A 251 -10.59 9.53 -2.96
N HIS A 252 -9.64 9.47 -2.03
CA HIS A 252 -9.85 9.84 -0.65
C HIS A 252 -8.95 11.02 -0.25
N TYR A 253 -9.60 12.16 0.02
CA TYR A 253 -8.94 13.36 0.52
C TYR A 253 -9.07 13.48 2.04
N THR A 254 -8.08 14.13 2.65
CA THR A 254 -8.08 14.46 4.09
C THR A 254 -7.91 15.97 4.27
N ALA A 255 -8.82 16.60 5.02
CA ALA A 255 -8.67 17.99 5.45
C ALA A 255 -7.54 18.11 6.47
N ASN A 256 -6.73 19.19 6.39
CA ASN A 256 -5.58 19.40 7.28
C ASN A 256 -5.48 20.84 7.84
N GLY A 257 -6.61 21.52 7.96
CA GLY A 257 -6.68 22.88 8.52
C GLY A 257 -6.43 24.01 7.52
N LYS A 258 -6.28 23.71 6.23
CA LYS A 258 -6.14 24.71 5.16
C LYS A 258 -6.86 24.24 3.91
N ALA A 259 -7.64 25.11 3.27
CA ALA A 259 -8.22 24.83 1.98
C ALA A 259 -7.13 24.68 0.90
N ALA A 260 -7.38 23.84 -0.10
CA ALA A 260 -6.48 23.64 -1.25
C ALA A 260 -7.26 23.25 -2.50
N VAL A 261 -6.57 23.20 -3.62
CA VAL A 261 -7.09 22.65 -4.87
C VAL A 261 -6.14 21.55 -5.32
N ASP A 262 -6.68 20.38 -5.67
CA ASP A 262 -5.92 19.26 -6.25
C ASP A 262 -6.12 19.21 -7.76
N GLU A 263 -5.02 18.99 -8.48
CA GLU A 263 -4.96 18.79 -9.93
C GLU A 263 -3.98 17.64 -10.26
N SER A 264 -4.12 16.53 -9.54
CA SER A 264 -3.25 15.36 -9.72
C SER A 264 -3.36 14.75 -11.12
N GLU A 265 -2.30 14.09 -11.56
CA GLU A 265 -2.19 13.50 -12.90
C GLU A 265 -1.73 12.05 -12.81
N LEU A 266 -2.31 11.18 -13.66
CA LEU A 266 -1.84 9.81 -13.90
C LEU A 266 -1.12 9.77 -15.25
N GLY A 267 0.17 9.42 -15.24
CA GLY A 267 0.96 9.13 -16.44
C GLY A 267 0.91 7.66 -16.77
N ILE A 268 0.63 7.34 -18.01
CA ILE A 268 0.59 5.98 -18.56
C ILE A 268 1.65 5.86 -19.65
N TYR A 269 2.44 4.79 -19.58
CA TYR A 269 3.53 4.49 -20.51
C TYR A 269 3.20 3.21 -21.26
N PHE A 270 3.05 3.30 -22.58
CA PHE A 270 2.73 2.15 -23.39
C PHE A 270 3.95 1.27 -23.65
N ALA A 271 3.72 -0.02 -23.78
CA ALA A 271 4.75 -0.95 -24.21
C ALA A 271 5.18 -0.63 -25.64
N LYS A 272 6.48 -0.49 -25.87
CA LYS A 272 7.04 -0.23 -27.21
C LYS A 272 7.03 -1.49 -28.08
N ASP A 273 7.24 -2.63 -27.44
CA ASP A 273 7.20 -3.95 -28.06
C ASP A 273 6.01 -4.75 -27.53
N ALA A 274 5.58 -5.75 -28.29
CA ALA A 274 4.52 -6.66 -27.84
C ALA A 274 4.97 -7.37 -26.55
N PRO A 275 4.17 -7.30 -25.46
CA PRO A 275 4.51 -8.00 -24.23
C PRO A 275 4.45 -9.51 -24.43
N ARG A 276 5.20 -10.25 -23.61
CA ARG A 276 5.15 -11.72 -23.54
C ARG A 276 4.20 -12.21 -22.47
N GLU A 277 4.02 -11.41 -21.43
CA GLU A 277 3.22 -11.74 -20.26
C GLU A 277 2.22 -10.60 -19.96
N ARG A 278 1.01 -10.99 -19.60
CA ARG A 278 -0.01 -10.08 -19.07
C ARG A 278 0.10 -9.99 -17.57
N VAL A 279 0.08 -8.77 -17.06
CA VAL A 279 -0.15 -8.49 -15.63
C VAL A 279 -1.64 -8.28 -15.42
N LEU A 280 -2.19 -8.89 -14.38
CA LEU A 280 -3.59 -8.74 -13.96
C LEU A 280 -3.66 -8.56 -12.45
N THR A 281 -4.49 -7.65 -11.97
CA THR A 281 -4.81 -7.55 -10.55
C THR A 281 -6.05 -8.40 -10.25
N ILE A 282 -5.88 -9.47 -9.46
CA ILE A 282 -6.99 -10.25 -8.92
C ILE A 282 -7.40 -9.67 -7.56
N THR A 283 -8.72 -9.71 -7.26
CA THR A 283 -9.31 -9.04 -6.10
C THR A 283 -10.27 -9.95 -5.34
N PRO A 284 -9.81 -11.04 -4.71
CA PRO A 284 -10.68 -11.78 -3.79
C PRO A 284 -11.18 -10.85 -2.68
N ALA A 285 -12.50 -10.85 -2.49
CA ALA A 285 -13.18 -10.01 -1.54
C ALA A 285 -14.31 -10.76 -0.85
N ASP A 286 -14.50 -10.50 0.45
CA ASP A 286 -15.72 -10.87 1.16
C ASP A 286 -16.61 -9.64 1.30
N SER A 287 -17.77 -9.66 0.68
CA SER A 287 -18.77 -8.59 0.76
C SER A 287 -20.01 -8.98 1.56
N ALA A 288 -20.02 -10.17 2.17
CA ALA A 288 -21.20 -10.74 2.82
C ALA A 288 -21.14 -10.70 4.36
N PHE A 289 -20.06 -10.20 4.94
CA PHE A 289 -19.91 -10.14 6.38
C PHE A 289 -20.84 -9.11 7.06
N ALA A 290 -21.08 -9.33 8.34
CA ALA A 290 -21.73 -8.39 9.22
C ALA A 290 -21.00 -8.45 10.56
N ILE A 291 -20.22 -7.41 10.88
CA ILE A 291 -19.46 -7.30 12.12
C ILE A 291 -20.41 -6.86 13.24
N PRO A 292 -20.61 -7.67 14.30
CA PRO A 292 -21.52 -7.31 15.38
C PRO A 292 -21.05 -6.08 16.15
N PRO A 293 -21.97 -5.37 16.84
CA PRO A 293 -21.63 -4.35 17.81
C PRO A 293 -20.67 -4.90 18.87
N GLY A 294 -19.65 -4.13 19.21
CA GLY A 294 -18.71 -4.45 20.30
C GLY A 294 -17.76 -5.62 20.06
N ASP A 295 -17.82 -6.30 18.92
CA ASP A 295 -16.93 -7.42 18.61
C ASP A 295 -15.49 -6.94 18.40
N ALA A 296 -14.61 -7.34 19.31
CA ALA A 296 -13.21 -6.91 19.30
C ALA A 296 -12.30 -7.77 18.38
N HIS A 297 -12.83 -8.86 17.77
CA HIS A 297 -12.00 -9.80 17.00
C HIS A 297 -12.79 -10.57 15.93
N PHE A 298 -13.67 -9.89 15.23
CA PHE A 298 -14.45 -10.50 14.15
C PHE A 298 -13.53 -10.95 13.00
N ALA A 299 -13.69 -12.19 12.53
CA ALA A 299 -12.92 -12.75 11.43
C ALA A 299 -13.75 -12.81 10.14
N SER A 300 -13.16 -12.43 9.02
CA SER A 300 -13.70 -12.59 7.67
C SER A 300 -12.63 -13.18 6.77
N SER A 301 -13.00 -14.14 5.93
CA SER A 301 -12.06 -14.78 5.00
C SER A 301 -12.63 -14.89 3.60
N THR A 302 -11.75 -14.78 2.62
CA THR A 302 -12.03 -14.94 1.19
C THR A 302 -10.81 -15.51 0.50
N GLY A 303 -10.91 -15.83 -0.78
CA GLY A 303 -9.75 -16.37 -1.50
C GLY A 303 -9.93 -16.48 -3.01
N ALA A 304 -8.87 -16.96 -3.66
CA ALA A 304 -8.83 -17.22 -5.08
C ALA A 304 -8.12 -18.55 -5.35
N THR A 305 -8.79 -19.48 -6.06
CA THR A 305 -8.18 -20.71 -6.54
C THR A 305 -7.60 -20.50 -7.94
N LEU A 306 -6.34 -20.82 -8.14
CA LEU A 306 -5.65 -20.65 -9.40
C LEU A 306 -6.07 -21.70 -10.41
N LYS A 307 -6.58 -21.30 -11.57
CA LYS A 307 -6.97 -22.19 -12.67
C LYS A 307 -5.78 -22.65 -13.51
N ARG A 308 -4.61 -22.01 -13.35
CA ARG A 308 -3.35 -22.27 -14.05
C ARG A 308 -2.16 -21.81 -13.24
N ASP A 309 -0.95 -22.11 -13.71
CA ASP A 309 0.27 -21.57 -13.11
C ASP A 309 0.31 -20.06 -13.30
N LEU A 310 0.61 -19.33 -12.23
CA LEU A 310 0.74 -17.87 -12.21
C LEU A 310 2.04 -17.49 -11.50
N THR A 311 2.48 -16.26 -11.74
CA THR A 311 3.55 -15.64 -10.97
C THR A 311 2.97 -14.45 -10.20
N LEU A 312 3.09 -14.46 -8.87
CA LEU A 312 2.68 -13.36 -7.99
C LEU A 312 3.78 -12.30 -7.92
N LEU A 313 3.42 -11.02 -8.10
CA LEU A 313 4.34 -9.88 -8.05
C LEU A 313 4.17 -9.03 -6.79
N SER A 314 2.93 -8.76 -6.39
CA SER A 314 2.62 -7.89 -5.27
C SER A 314 1.31 -8.26 -4.58
N MET A 315 1.15 -7.76 -3.36
CA MET A 315 -0.06 -7.93 -2.54
C MET A 315 -0.36 -6.63 -1.81
N GLN A 316 -1.65 -6.31 -1.69
CA GLN A 316 -2.12 -5.18 -0.89
C GLN A 316 -3.34 -5.61 -0.07
N PRO A 317 -3.18 -5.84 1.23
CA PRO A 317 -4.29 -5.99 2.17
C PRO A 317 -5.11 -4.70 2.26
N HIS A 318 -6.44 -4.81 2.17
CA HIS A 318 -7.32 -3.65 2.27
C HIS A 318 -8.48 -3.88 3.22
N MET A 319 -8.58 -3.01 4.21
CA MET A 319 -9.65 -2.84 5.18
C MET A 319 -9.82 -1.35 5.49
N HIS A 320 -10.86 -0.99 6.26
CA HIS A 320 -11.08 0.38 6.72
C HIS A 320 -10.69 0.58 8.20
N LEU A 321 -11.39 1.50 8.91
CA LEU A 321 -11.03 1.98 10.25
C LEU A 321 -11.04 0.90 11.34
N ARG A 322 -11.80 -0.20 11.14
CA ARG A 322 -11.86 -1.30 12.10
C ARG A 322 -10.90 -2.43 11.81
N GLY A 323 -10.14 -2.32 10.71
CA GLY A 323 -9.09 -3.28 10.38
C GLY A 323 -8.11 -3.47 11.53
N LYS A 324 -7.91 -4.72 11.98
CA LYS A 324 -7.03 -5.09 13.08
C LYS A 324 -5.80 -5.84 12.64
N SER A 325 -5.98 -6.88 11.83
CA SER A 325 -4.89 -7.66 11.25
C SER A 325 -5.31 -8.27 9.93
N TYR A 326 -4.33 -8.55 9.05
CA TYR A 326 -4.56 -9.17 7.76
C TYR A 326 -3.48 -10.19 7.45
N ARG A 327 -3.88 -11.33 6.85
CA ARG A 327 -2.94 -12.34 6.37
C ARG A 327 -3.34 -12.83 4.99
N ILE A 328 -2.36 -12.98 4.10
CA ILE A 328 -2.51 -13.70 2.84
C ILE A 328 -1.61 -14.92 2.89
N SER A 329 -2.17 -16.09 2.64
CA SER A 329 -1.44 -17.35 2.57
C SER A 329 -1.71 -18.07 1.27
N ALA A 330 -0.74 -18.89 0.82
CA ALA A 330 -0.89 -19.82 -0.29
C ALA A 330 -1.02 -21.24 0.27
N ARG A 331 -2.13 -21.90 -0.04
CA ARG A 331 -2.29 -23.34 0.17
C ARG A 331 -2.04 -24.04 -1.17
N TYR A 332 -0.98 -24.80 -1.23
CA TYR A 332 -0.54 -25.51 -2.43
C TYR A 332 -1.33 -26.82 -2.64
N PRO A 333 -1.34 -27.39 -3.88
CA PRO A 333 -2.05 -28.64 -4.17
C PRO A 333 -1.56 -29.84 -3.36
N ASP A 334 -0.31 -29.81 -2.89
CA ASP A 334 0.29 -30.84 -2.01
C ASP A 334 -0.13 -30.72 -0.52
N GLY A 335 -0.97 -29.73 -0.20
CA GLY A 335 -1.44 -29.44 1.15
C GLY A 335 -0.53 -28.52 1.97
N ARG A 336 0.66 -28.19 1.49
CA ARG A 336 1.56 -27.24 2.14
C ARG A 336 0.92 -25.85 2.18
N VAL A 337 1.04 -25.18 3.32
CA VAL A 337 0.59 -23.80 3.51
C VAL A 337 1.80 -22.89 3.76
N GLU A 338 1.83 -21.77 3.07
CA GLU A 338 2.87 -20.75 3.22
C GLU A 338 2.24 -19.39 3.46
N ASN A 339 2.66 -18.69 4.52
CA ASN A 339 2.29 -17.29 4.69
C ASN A 339 3.06 -16.45 3.68
N LEU A 340 2.34 -15.70 2.86
CA LEU A 340 2.92 -14.75 1.92
C LEU A 340 3.10 -13.39 2.57
N ILE A 341 2.12 -12.95 3.36
CA ILE A 341 2.19 -11.76 4.19
C ILE A 341 1.35 -11.93 5.46
N ASP A 342 1.90 -11.49 6.59
CA ASP A 342 1.20 -11.35 7.87
C ASP A 342 1.33 -9.90 8.34
N VAL A 343 0.20 -9.22 8.49
CA VAL A 343 0.09 -7.82 8.99
C VAL A 343 -0.62 -7.88 10.33
N PRO A 344 0.08 -8.10 11.45
CA PRO A 344 -0.54 -8.30 12.77
C PRO A 344 -1.14 -7.03 13.37
N ARG A 345 -0.77 -5.88 12.85
CA ARG A 345 -1.29 -4.56 13.27
C ARG A 345 -1.58 -3.73 12.03
N TYR A 346 -2.76 -3.94 11.45
CA TYR A 346 -3.21 -3.14 10.32
C TYR A 346 -3.44 -1.68 10.74
N ASP A 347 -3.11 -0.74 9.87
CA ASP A 347 -3.39 0.68 10.05
C ASP A 347 -3.96 1.25 8.75
N PHE A 348 -5.20 1.71 8.80
CA PHE A 348 -5.92 2.28 7.66
C PHE A 348 -5.19 3.45 6.98
N ASN A 349 -4.37 4.18 7.72
CA ASN A 349 -3.59 5.28 7.16
C ASN A 349 -2.43 4.82 6.26
N TRP A 350 -2.09 3.53 6.29
CA TRP A 350 -0.93 2.97 5.60
C TRP A 350 -1.32 1.70 4.83
N GLN A 351 -2.12 1.87 3.79
CA GLN A 351 -2.63 0.78 2.95
C GLN A 351 -1.58 0.35 1.91
N THR A 352 -0.43 -0.08 2.39
CA THR A 352 0.77 -0.32 1.59
C THR A 352 0.60 -1.49 0.61
N THR A 353 1.01 -1.27 -0.64
CA THR A 353 1.28 -2.34 -1.59
C THR A 353 2.64 -2.95 -1.30
N TYR A 354 2.69 -4.26 -1.08
CA TYR A 354 3.88 -5.04 -0.77
C TYR A 354 4.36 -5.74 -2.03
N PHE A 355 5.47 -5.26 -2.61
CA PHE A 355 6.07 -5.85 -3.80
C PHE A 355 7.06 -6.93 -3.38
N LEU A 356 6.90 -8.16 -3.91
CA LEU A 356 7.79 -9.26 -3.58
C LEU A 356 9.23 -8.95 -4.02
N ALA A 357 10.20 -9.27 -3.19
CA ALA A 357 11.63 -9.14 -3.55
C ALA A 357 11.97 -10.01 -4.76
N GLU A 358 11.36 -11.20 -4.80
CA GLU A 358 11.45 -12.14 -5.93
C GLU A 358 10.04 -12.56 -6.35
N PRO A 359 9.67 -12.44 -7.64
CA PRO A 359 8.40 -12.91 -8.16
C PRO A 359 8.16 -14.38 -7.83
N LYS A 360 6.97 -14.71 -7.29
CA LYS A 360 6.69 -16.04 -6.77
C LYS A 360 5.85 -16.88 -7.71
N LYS A 361 6.40 -17.99 -8.21
CA LYS A 361 5.66 -18.96 -9.01
C LYS A 361 4.70 -19.75 -8.13
N LEU A 362 3.44 -19.79 -8.55
CA LEU A 362 2.34 -20.49 -7.88
C LEU A 362 1.71 -21.47 -8.87
N PRO A 363 1.70 -22.77 -8.60
CA PRO A 363 1.14 -23.76 -9.50
C PRO A 363 -0.39 -23.71 -9.55
N LYS A 364 -0.97 -24.20 -10.64
CA LYS A 364 -2.40 -24.44 -10.77
C LYS A 364 -2.94 -25.20 -9.55
N GLY A 365 -4.14 -24.84 -9.10
CA GLY A 365 -4.80 -25.43 -7.92
C GLY A 365 -4.34 -24.82 -6.59
N THR A 366 -3.34 -23.93 -6.57
CA THR A 366 -3.02 -23.16 -5.36
C THR A 366 -4.22 -22.29 -4.98
N VAL A 367 -4.55 -22.27 -3.69
CA VAL A 367 -5.56 -21.37 -3.12
C VAL A 367 -4.85 -20.23 -2.40
N LEU A 368 -5.07 -19.01 -2.86
CA LEU A 368 -4.67 -17.80 -2.15
C LEU A 368 -5.77 -17.43 -1.16
N GLU A 369 -5.47 -17.46 0.12
CA GLU A 369 -6.43 -17.22 1.20
C GLU A 369 -6.14 -15.87 1.86
N CYS A 370 -7.17 -15.04 2.00
CA CYS A 370 -7.15 -13.74 2.67
C CYS A 370 -7.94 -13.84 3.97
N LEU A 371 -7.30 -13.61 5.10
CA LEU A 371 -7.92 -13.59 6.42
C LEU A 371 -7.78 -12.21 7.04
N ALA A 372 -8.90 -11.55 7.23
CA ALA A 372 -9.01 -10.25 7.90
C ALA A 372 -9.58 -10.43 9.32
N HIS A 373 -9.07 -9.64 10.27
CA HIS A 373 -9.72 -9.46 11.56
C HIS A 373 -10.07 -7.99 11.75
N PHE A 374 -11.24 -7.75 12.35
CA PHE A 374 -11.77 -6.42 12.64
C PHE A 374 -11.98 -6.23 14.13
N ASP A 375 -11.88 -4.98 14.58
CA ASP A 375 -12.16 -4.56 15.95
C ASP A 375 -13.26 -3.49 15.96
N ASN A 376 -14.50 -3.92 16.18
CA ASN A 376 -15.67 -3.05 16.33
C ASN A 376 -15.95 -2.69 17.79
N SER A 377 -14.97 -2.85 18.69
CA SER A 377 -15.13 -2.54 20.10
C SER A 377 -14.89 -1.06 20.42
N PRO A 378 -15.33 -0.57 21.59
CA PRO A 378 -15.02 0.79 22.04
C PRO A 378 -13.53 1.01 22.35
N ASN A 379 -12.71 -0.05 22.42
CA ASN A 379 -11.26 0.07 22.62
C ASN A 379 -10.50 0.45 21.32
N ASN A 380 -11.12 0.28 20.16
CA ASN A 380 -10.56 0.76 18.90
C ASN A 380 -10.82 2.27 18.78
N ARG A 381 -9.77 3.07 18.99
CA ARG A 381 -9.85 4.55 18.94
C ARG A 381 -10.27 5.13 17.59
N PHE A 382 -10.18 4.36 16.52
CA PHE A 382 -10.57 4.77 15.16
C PHE A 382 -11.99 4.35 14.81
N ASN A 383 -12.65 3.55 15.66
CA ASN A 383 -14.02 3.10 15.44
C ASN A 383 -14.99 4.27 15.66
N PRO A 384 -15.73 4.74 14.64
CA PRO A 384 -16.61 5.89 14.80
C PRO A 384 -17.85 5.58 15.63
N ASP A 385 -18.32 4.33 15.63
CA ASP A 385 -19.49 3.90 16.42
C ASP A 385 -19.44 2.38 16.69
N PRO A 386 -19.07 1.97 17.91
CA PRO A 386 -19.01 0.56 18.29
C PRO A 386 -20.39 -0.08 18.55
N SER A 387 -21.48 0.70 18.56
CA SER A 387 -22.84 0.21 18.78
C SER A 387 -23.53 -0.29 17.51
N GLN A 388 -22.94 -0.02 16.33
CA GLN A 388 -23.51 -0.38 15.04
C GLN A 388 -23.04 -1.75 14.54
N THR A 389 -23.93 -2.46 13.86
CA THR A 389 -23.53 -3.58 13.00
C THR A 389 -22.90 -3.02 11.72
N VAL A 390 -21.64 -3.39 11.44
CA VAL A 390 -20.91 -2.89 10.29
C VAL A 390 -20.93 -3.90 9.16
N ARG A 391 -21.19 -3.43 7.95
CA ARG A 391 -21.29 -4.24 6.73
C ARG A 391 -20.34 -3.71 5.66
N TRP A 392 -20.25 -4.45 4.57
CA TRP A 392 -19.54 -4.01 3.37
C TRP A 392 -20.06 -2.66 2.87
N GLY A 393 -19.12 -1.77 2.59
CA GLY A 393 -19.38 -0.48 1.96
C GLY A 393 -18.08 0.27 1.68
N ASP A 394 -18.19 1.39 0.95
CA ASP A 394 -17.06 2.14 0.40
C ASP A 394 -16.51 3.19 1.35
N GLN A 395 -17.35 3.64 2.25
CA GLN A 395 -16.98 4.73 3.14
C GLN A 395 -16.09 4.23 4.29
N SER A 396 -15.22 5.07 4.80
CA SER A 396 -14.29 4.69 5.88
C SER A 396 -14.99 4.16 7.13
N TRP A 397 -16.24 4.57 7.40
CA TRP A 397 -17.04 4.08 8.52
C TRP A 397 -17.79 2.76 8.26
N GLU A 398 -17.82 2.29 7.02
CA GLU A 398 -18.18 0.93 6.62
C GLU A 398 -16.93 0.06 6.64
N GLU A 399 -16.95 -1.18 6.14
CA GLU A 399 -15.75 -2.02 6.08
C GLU A 399 -15.63 -2.79 4.77
N MET A 400 -14.38 -3.16 4.46
CA MET A 400 -14.02 -4.02 3.35
C MET A 400 -13.04 -5.12 3.79
N ASN A 401 -13.12 -6.30 3.17
CA ASN A 401 -12.08 -7.31 3.18
C ASN A 401 -11.69 -7.60 1.73
N ILE A 402 -10.60 -7.03 1.27
CA ILE A 402 -10.09 -7.22 -0.09
C ILE A 402 -8.60 -7.55 -0.04
N GLY A 403 -8.18 -8.56 -0.80
CA GLY A 403 -6.77 -8.78 -1.12
C GLY A 403 -6.50 -8.39 -2.57
N PHE A 404 -5.88 -7.24 -2.82
CA PHE A 404 -5.38 -6.95 -4.17
C PHE A 404 -4.08 -7.69 -4.41
N MET A 405 -3.99 -8.43 -5.51
CA MET A 405 -2.79 -9.20 -5.84
C MET A 405 -2.49 -9.09 -7.33
N GLU A 406 -1.29 -8.62 -7.67
CA GLU A 406 -0.83 -8.62 -9.06
C GLU A 406 -0.23 -9.97 -9.42
N VAL A 407 -0.78 -10.58 -10.45
CA VAL A 407 -0.34 -11.86 -11.00
C VAL A 407 0.07 -11.72 -12.47
N VAL A 408 0.98 -12.58 -12.91
CA VAL A 408 1.49 -12.60 -14.28
C VAL A 408 1.27 -13.97 -14.90
N PHE A 409 0.89 -13.98 -16.17
CA PHE A 409 0.72 -15.19 -16.98
C PHE A 409 1.05 -14.90 -18.46
N PRO A 410 1.36 -15.95 -19.28
CA PRO A 410 1.70 -15.77 -20.69
C PRO A 410 0.58 -15.08 -21.48
N LEU A 411 0.97 -14.26 -22.45
CA LEU A 411 0.03 -13.65 -23.38
C LEU A 411 -0.68 -14.71 -24.22
N GLY A 412 -1.91 -14.43 -24.64
CA GLY A 412 -2.75 -15.39 -25.41
C GLY A 412 -3.48 -16.43 -24.57
N VAL A 413 -3.23 -16.42 -23.25
CA VAL A 413 -3.97 -17.24 -22.28
C VAL A 413 -5.24 -16.49 -21.87
N ASP A 414 -6.36 -17.23 -21.70
CA ASP A 414 -7.60 -16.68 -21.18
C ASP A 414 -7.35 -15.97 -19.84
N PRO A 415 -7.74 -14.69 -19.69
CA PRO A 415 -7.57 -13.92 -18.44
C PRO A 415 -8.42 -14.42 -17.26
N ASP A 416 -9.35 -15.34 -17.48
CA ASP A 416 -10.05 -16.04 -16.40
C ASP A 416 -9.10 -17.05 -15.72
N VAL A 417 -8.13 -16.51 -14.98
CA VAL A 417 -7.02 -17.28 -14.38
C VAL A 417 -7.30 -17.77 -12.97
N VAL A 418 -8.39 -17.31 -12.35
CA VAL A 418 -8.76 -17.70 -10.98
C VAL A 418 -10.26 -17.98 -10.86
N THR A 419 -10.64 -18.80 -9.87
CA THR A 419 -11.99 -18.86 -9.34
C THR A 419 -11.98 -18.14 -8.00
N LEU A 420 -12.71 -17.04 -7.86
CA LEU A 420 -12.87 -16.35 -6.60
C LEU A 420 -13.79 -17.18 -5.70
N SER A 421 -13.35 -17.47 -4.48
CA SER A 421 -14.20 -18.09 -3.47
C SER A 421 -14.88 -16.98 -2.66
N GLY A 422 -16.19 -17.09 -2.50
CA GLY A 422 -16.92 -16.32 -1.50
C GLY A 422 -16.52 -16.72 -0.08
N THR A 423 -17.16 -16.12 0.91
CA THR A 423 -16.90 -16.28 2.34
C THR A 423 -16.77 -17.76 2.75
N THR A 424 -15.59 -18.18 3.14
CA THR A 424 -15.42 -19.39 3.97
C THR A 424 -15.39 -18.92 5.42
N ARG A 425 -16.44 -19.21 6.20
CA ARG A 425 -16.38 -18.92 7.63
C ARG A 425 -15.26 -19.75 8.26
N PRO A 426 -14.32 -19.14 9.02
CA PRO A 426 -13.37 -19.92 9.80
C PRO A 426 -14.14 -20.82 10.76
N GLY A 427 -14.05 -22.15 10.57
CA GLY A 427 -14.75 -23.14 11.38
C GLY A 427 -15.79 -24.00 10.68
N SER A 428 -16.14 -23.76 9.41
CA SER A 428 -16.92 -24.71 8.60
C SER A 428 -15.97 -25.68 7.85
N ALA A 429 -15.14 -26.40 8.60
CA ALA A 429 -14.62 -27.66 8.07
C ALA A 429 -15.84 -28.56 7.90
N THR A 430 -16.17 -28.94 6.69
CA THR A 430 -17.10 -30.01 6.37
C THR A 430 -16.76 -31.23 7.23
N ARG A 431 -17.69 -31.61 8.10
CA ARG A 431 -17.68 -32.88 8.79
C ARG A 431 -17.81 -34.00 7.76
#